data_b1af5397739448e179da75d3471bf912
#
_entry.id   b1af5397739448e179da75d3471bf912
#
_cell.length_a   1.000
_cell.length_b   1.000
_cell.length_c   1.000
_cell.angle_alpha   90.00
_cell.angle_beta   90.00
_cell.angle_gamma   90.00
#
_symmetry.space_group_name_H-M   'P 1'
#
loop_
_entity.id
_entity.type
_entity.pdbx_description
1 polymer ?
#
loop_
_entity_poly.entity_id
_entity_poly.type
_entity_poly.pdbx_seq_one_letter_code
_entity_poly.pdbx_strand_id
1 'polypeptide(L)'
;TVVYSEKHKDEVHTYVITNHHVISDSVKIEKKWDSVLKRKVDKEKLDTVFVEFFRYNNYSHTVGSFAVEADIVAYSEVEGGQDWALLRVRDKENKADWVANMFPLDDIENVHIFDKSYAVGASLGHPPVASEGMITYMDDEIDSYKYWMSSAPTIFGNSGGAVYRWSIARKRYEYIGIPSRISIQPMGFSADAITHMGYFIPIERVYKLLEENNYQFIYDEKISIDDCNKARKKKQEPKKDEDE
;
A
#
# COMPACT_ATOMS: atom_id res chain seq x y z
N THR A 1 2.91 5.10 -1.10
CA THR A 1 4.26 4.80 -1.64
C THR A 1 4.17 4.30 -3.07
N VAL A 2 4.95 4.90 -4.00
CA VAL A 2 5.06 4.42 -5.39
C VAL A 2 5.87 3.12 -5.39
N VAL A 3 5.30 2.05 -5.93
CA VAL A 3 5.94 0.73 -6.01
C VAL A 3 6.23 0.26 -7.44
N TYR A 4 5.68 0.97 -8.41
CA TYR A 4 5.93 0.70 -9.84
C TYR A 4 5.68 1.96 -10.66
N SER A 5 6.56 2.26 -11.62
CA SER A 5 6.35 3.32 -12.60
C SER A 5 7.16 3.03 -13.85
N GLU A 6 6.57 2.33 -14.83
CA GLU A 6 7.25 1.94 -16.05
C GLU A 6 6.38 2.17 -17.29
N LYS A 7 7.06 2.40 -18.42
CA LYS A 7 6.41 2.52 -19.71
C LYS A 7 6.08 1.15 -20.27
N HIS A 8 4.82 0.91 -20.59
CA HIS A 8 4.35 -0.27 -21.30
C HIS A 8 3.61 0.15 -22.55
N LYS A 9 4.12 -0.25 -23.74
CA LYS A 9 3.68 0.27 -25.04
C LYS A 9 3.87 1.79 -25.09
N ASP A 10 2.79 2.55 -25.21
CA ASP A 10 2.83 4.01 -25.35
C ASP A 10 2.44 4.77 -24.07
N GLU A 11 2.06 4.05 -23.02
CA GLU A 11 1.59 4.63 -21.76
C GLU A 11 2.52 4.30 -20.59
N VAL A 12 2.66 5.24 -19.66
CA VAL A 12 3.29 5.01 -18.36
C VAL A 12 2.24 4.43 -17.40
N HIS A 13 2.62 3.41 -16.68
CA HIS A 13 1.80 2.79 -15.65
C HIS A 13 2.46 3.01 -14.30
N THR A 14 1.84 3.83 -13.46
CA THR A 14 2.32 4.12 -12.10
C THR A 14 1.34 3.57 -11.08
N TYR A 15 1.87 2.78 -10.13
CA TYR A 15 1.09 2.19 -9.05
C TYR A 15 1.60 2.65 -7.69
N VAL A 16 0.64 2.95 -6.82
CA VAL A 16 0.88 3.44 -5.46
C VAL A 16 0.21 2.50 -4.47
N ILE A 17 0.96 2.00 -3.49
CA ILE A 17 0.40 1.28 -2.35
C ILE A 17 0.10 2.26 -1.22
N THR A 18 -1.04 2.08 -0.57
CA THR A 18 -1.49 2.81 0.62
C THR A 18 -2.30 1.90 1.53
N ASN A 19 -2.82 2.41 2.64
CA ASN A 19 -3.77 1.68 3.46
C ASN A 19 -5.21 1.86 2.96
N HIS A 20 -6.05 0.86 3.25
CA HIS A 20 -7.47 0.94 2.94
C HIS A 20 -8.14 2.08 3.72
N HIS A 21 -7.86 2.22 5.01
CA HIS A 21 -8.47 3.28 5.82
C HIS A 21 -8.17 4.70 5.31
N VAL A 22 -7.09 4.90 4.55
CA VAL A 22 -6.75 6.20 3.93
C VAL A 22 -7.69 6.54 2.78
N ILE A 23 -8.26 5.53 2.11
CA ILE A 23 -9.13 5.71 0.93
C ILE A 23 -10.57 5.28 1.20
N SER A 24 -10.92 4.91 2.43
CA SER A 24 -12.21 4.31 2.79
C SER A 24 -13.41 5.19 2.41
N ASP A 25 -13.29 6.51 2.53
CA ASP A 25 -14.33 7.45 2.15
C ASP A 25 -14.64 7.45 0.63
N SER A 26 -13.69 6.95 -0.17
CA SER A 26 -13.82 6.82 -1.62
C SER A 26 -14.37 5.45 -2.06
N VAL A 27 -14.57 4.53 -1.11
CA VAL A 27 -15.17 3.21 -1.34
C VAL A 27 -16.59 3.23 -0.80
N LYS A 28 -17.60 3.23 -1.69
CA LYS A 28 -19.01 3.32 -1.33
C LYS A 28 -19.76 2.06 -1.75
N ILE A 29 -20.59 1.53 -0.88
CA ILE A 29 -21.49 0.42 -1.19
C ILE A 29 -22.91 0.96 -1.30
N GLU A 30 -23.44 0.99 -2.52
CA GLU A 30 -24.78 1.45 -2.83
C GLU A 30 -25.72 0.27 -3.10
N LYS A 31 -26.90 0.27 -2.48
CA LYS A 31 -27.94 -0.74 -2.77
C LYS A 31 -28.66 -0.36 -4.06
N LYS A 32 -28.38 -1.06 -5.17
CA LYS A 32 -29.06 -0.87 -6.47
C LYS A 32 -30.01 -2.02 -6.76
N TRP A 33 -31.14 -1.69 -7.41
CA TRP A 33 -32.08 -2.70 -7.89
C TRP A 33 -31.47 -3.45 -9.07
N ASP A 34 -31.41 -4.78 -8.94
CA ASP A 34 -31.03 -5.68 -10.02
C ASP A 34 -32.28 -6.23 -10.68
N SER A 35 -32.47 -5.95 -11.96
CA SER A 35 -33.65 -6.35 -12.72
C SER A 35 -33.69 -7.86 -13.04
N VAL A 36 -32.55 -8.52 -13.06
CA VAL A 36 -32.42 -9.97 -13.30
C VAL A 36 -32.74 -10.74 -12.02
N LEU A 37 -32.10 -10.34 -10.92
CA LEU A 37 -32.29 -10.97 -9.61
C LEU A 37 -33.57 -10.51 -8.91
N LYS A 38 -34.27 -9.50 -9.43
CA LYS A 38 -35.50 -8.90 -8.85
C LYS A 38 -35.35 -8.52 -7.36
N ARG A 39 -34.17 -8.10 -6.96
CA ARG A 39 -33.85 -7.66 -5.58
C ARG A 39 -32.83 -6.54 -5.59
N LYS A 40 -32.70 -5.83 -4.45
CA LYS A 40 -31.59 -4.91 -4.24
C LYS A 40 -30.32 -5.71 -4.00
N VAL A 41 -29.26 -5.37 -4.72
CA VAL A 41 -27.91 -5.92 -4.56
C VAL A 41 -26.97 -4.78 -4.14
N ASP A 42 -26.00 -5.12 -3.35
CA ASP A 42 -24.93 -4.19 -3.01
C ASP A 42 -24.04 -4.01 -4.24
N LYS A 43 -23.88 -2.77 -4.67
CA LYS A 43 -23.03 -2.41 -5.79
C LYS A 43 -21.95 -1.45 -5.30
N GLU A 44 -20.73 -1.88 -5.49
CA GLU A 44 -19.57 -1.05 -5.19
C GLU A 44 -19.49 0.14 -6.16
N LYS A 45 -19.14 1.29 -5.60
CA LYS A 45 -18.81 2.50 -6.34
C LYS A 45 -17.51 3.06 -5.78
N LEU A 46 -16.49 3.11 -6.62
CA LEU A 46 -15.20 3.69 -6.29
C LEU A 46 -15.14 5.12 -6.84
N ASP A 47 -14.94 6.07 -5.94
CA ASP A 47 -14.69 7.45 -6.32
C ASP A 47 -13.19 7.62 -6.66
N THR A 48 -12.88 8.64 -7.48
CA THR A 48 -11.50 9.01 -7.81
C THR A 48 -10.79 9.52 -6.55
N VAL A 49 -9.55 9.10 -6.36
CA VAL A 49 -8.67 9.60 -5.31
C VAL A 49 -7.56 10.45 -5.90
N PHE A 50 -6.87 11.24 -5.07
CA PHE A 50 -5.74 12.05 -5.49
C PHE A 50 -4.48 11.57 -4.81
N VAL A 51 -3.41 11.43 -5.59
CA VAL A 51 -2.06 11.16 -5.10
C VAL A 51 -1.25 12.44 -5.22
N GLU A 52 -0.75 12.94 -4.09
CA GLU A 52 0.13 14.09 -4.06
C GLU A 52 1.59 13.66 -4.14
N PHE A 53 2.28 14.12 -5.16
CA PHE A 53 3.70 13.88 -5.38
C PHE A 53 4.49 15.10 -4.92
N PHE A 54 5.50 14.86 -4.09
CA PHE A 54 6.41 15.89 -3.59
C PHE A 54 7.72 15.84 -4.36
N ARG A 55 8.20 17.01 -4.81
CA ARG A 55 9.49 17.16 -5.48
C ARG A 55 10.53 17.67 -4.49
N TYR A 56 11.69 17.06 -4.52
CA TYR A 56 12.80 17.40 -3.65
C TYR A 56 14.03 17.83 -4.45
N ASN A 57 14.74 18.84 -3.94
CA ASN A 57 16.07 19.18 -4.40
C ASN A 57 17.10 18.51 -3.49
N ASN A 58 17.95 17.67 -4.05
CA ASN A 58 19.02 16.96 -3.34
C ASN A 58 18.55 16.20 -2.07
N TYR A 59 17.33 15.64 -2.11
CA TYR A 59 16.66 14.96 -0.98
C TYR A 59 16.47 15.83 0.28
N SER A 60 16.79 17.11 0.23
CA SER A 60 16.85 17.96 1.42
C SER A 60 15.73 18.98 1.50
N HIS A 61 15.27 19.47 0.37
CA HIS A 61 14.29 20.55 0.32
C HIS A 61 13.14 20.20 -0.62
N THR A 62 11.92 20.31 -0.10
CA THR A 62 10.71 20.23 -0.92
C THR A 62 10.65 21.50 -1.79
N VAL A 63 10.69 21.32 -3.11
CA VAL A 63 10.60 22.41 -4.09
C VAL A 63 9.21 22.61 -4.67
N GLY A 64 8.27 21.75 -4.30
CA GLY A 64 6.86 21.81 -4.68
C GLY A 64 6.18 20.46 -4.60
N SER A 65 4.85 20.48 -4.78
CA SER A 65 4.03 19.29 -4.92
C SER A 65 3.02 19.46 -6.04
N PHE A 66 2.49 18.36 -6.53
CA PHE A 66 1.37 18.33 -7.47
C PHE A 66 0.51 17.09 -7.21
N ALA A 67 -0.80 17.26 -7.34
CA ALA A 67 -1.75 16.17 -7.15
C ALA A 67 -2.19 15.60 -8.50
N VAL A 68 -2.28 14.28 -8.58
CA VAL A 68 -2.74 13.56 -9.78
C VAL A 68 -3.88 12.63 -9.40
N GLU A 69 -4.89 12.57 -10.24
CA GLU A 69 -5.99 11.62 -10.09
C GLU A 69 -5.48 10.17 -10.17
N ALA A 70 -6.08 9.31 -9.36
CA ALA A 70 -5.80 7.88 -9.37
C ALA A 70 -7.08 7.07 -9.20
N ASP A 71 -7.08 5.87 -9.78
CA ASP A 71 -8.12 4.88 -9.63
C ASP A 71 -7.76 3.89 -8.53
N ILE A 72 -8.71 3.53 -7.69
CA ILE A 72 -8.58 2.40 -6.75
C ILE A 72 -8.72 1.12 -7.60
N VAL A 73 -7.66 0.31 -7.68
CA VAL A 73 -7.64 -0.87 -8.56
C VAL A 73 -7.67 -2.19 -7.78
N ALA A 74 -7.30 -2.16 -6.51
CA ALA A 74 -7.49 -3.26 -5.57
C ALA A 74 -7.45 -2.71 -4.14
N TYR A 75 -8.16 -3.34 -3.22
CA TYR A 75 -8.10 -3.02 -1.79
C TYR A 75 -8.56 -4.22 -0.96
N SER A 76 -8.25 -4.21 0.32
CA SER A 76 -8.76 -5.19 1.28
C SER A 76 -10.21 -4.90 1.63
N GLU A 77 -10.94 -5.91 2.11
CA GLU A 77 -12.26 -5.70 2.67
C GLU A 77 -12.21 -4.82 3.95
N VAL A 78 -13.28 -4.06 4.19
CA VAL A 78 -13.36 -3.08 5.29
C VAL A 78 -13.22 -3.78 6.66
N GLU A 79 -13.80 -4.96 6.81
CA GLU A 79 -13.85 -5.71 8.07
C GLU A 79 -12.70 -6.70 8.27
N GLY A 80 -11.80 -6.82 7.29
CA GLY A 80 -10.84 -7.91 7.24
C GLY A 80 -9.49 -7.67 7.92
N GLY A 81 -9.22 -6.52 8.53
CA GLY A 81 -7.93 -6.24 9.20
C GLY A 81 -6.69 -6.21 8.30
N GLN A 82 -6.83 -6.40 7.00
CA GLN A 82 -5.70 -6.38 6.05
C GLN A 82 -5.18 -4.99 5.77
N ASP A 83 -6.04 -3.99 5.71
CA ASP A 83 -5.78 -2.56 5.65
C ASP A 83 -4.80 -2.10 4.56
N TRP A 84 -4.99 -2.54 3.33
CA TRP A 84 -4.18 -2.12 2.19
C TRP A 84 -5.03 -1.72 1.00
N ALA A 85 -4.48 -0.87 0.14
CA ALA A 85 -5.06 -0.53 -1.15
C ALA A 85 -3.97 -0.29 -2.20
N LEU A 86 -4.30 -0.57 -3.44
CA LEU A 86 -3.48 -0.32 -4.61
C LEU A 86 -4.18 0.70 -5.51
N LEU A 87 -3.47 1.76 -5.84
CA LEU A 87 -3.95 2.83 -6.70
C LEU A 87 -3.19 2.80 -8.02
N ARG A 88 -3.88 3.12 -9.12
CA ARG A 88 -3.28 3.38 -10.43
C ARG A 88 -3.40 4.87 -10.74
N VAL A 89 -2.28 5.54 -10.88
CA VAL A 89 -2.21 6.96 -11.24
C VAL A 89 -2.67 7.14 -12.69
N ARG A 90 -3.45 8.20 -12.95
CA ARG A 90 -4.01 8.46 -14.29
C ARG A 90 -3.04 9.19 -15.23
N ASP A 91 -1.92 9.70 -14.72
CA ASP A 91 -0.86 10.24 -15.59
C ASP A 91 -0.22 9.09 -16.39
N LYS A 92 -0.36 9.16 -17.70
CA LYS A 92 0.13 8.15 -18.63
C LYS A 92 1.40 8.57 -19.38
N GLU A 93 1.88 9.77 -19.12
CA GLU A 93 2.99 10.37 -19.85
C GLU A 93 4.26 10.38 -19.00
N ASN A 94 4.12 10.70 -17.71
CA ASN A 94 5.25 10.94 -16.83
C ASN A 94 5.49 9.75 -15.88
N LYS A 95 6.74 9.29 -15.83
CA LYS A 95 7.18 8.35 -14.78
C LYS A 95 7.32 9.09 -13.46
N ALA A 96 7.09 8.38 -12.37
CA ALA A 96 7.43 8.88 -11.05
C ALA A 96 8.96 9.01 -10.92
N ASP A 97 9.43 10.10 -10.31
CA ASP A 97 10.86 10.34 -10.07
C ASP A 97 11.48 9.28 -9.16
N TRP A 98 10.69 8.71 -8.25
CA TRP A 98 11.12 7.75 -7.24
C TRP A 98 10.15 6.58 -7.15
N VAL A 99 10.70 5.38 -7.21
CA VAL A 99 9.98 4.11 -7.03
C VAL A 99 10.66 3.34 -5.90
N ALA A 100 9.87 2.81 -4.97
CA ALA A 100 10.40 2.04 -3.86
C ALA A 100 11.02 0.72 -4.35
N ASN A 101 12.24 0.43 -3.92
CA ASN A 101 12.85 -0.86 -4.17
C ASN A 101 12.20 -1.89 -3.23
N MET A 102 11.40 -2.79 -3.77
CA MET A 102 10.78 -3.86 -2.99
C MET A 102 11.85 -4.78 -2.39
N PHE A 103 11.72 -5.12 -1.11
CA PHE A 103 12.64 -6.08 -0.47
C PHE A 103 12.40 -7.49 -1.04
N PRO A 104 13.43 -8.21 -1.51
CA PRO A 104 13.26 -9.53 -2.12
C PRO A 104 12.74 -10.56 -1.12
N LEU A 105 11.70 -11.33 -1.53
CA LEU A 105 11.14 -12.39 -0.67
C LEU A 105 12.14 -13.49 -0.34
N ASP A 106 13.05 -13.81 -1.25
CA ASP A 106 14.10 -14.83 -1.04
C ASP A 106 15.05 -14.47 0.11
N ASP A 107 15.09 -13.18 0.50
CA ASP A 107 15.93 -12.70 1.59
C ASP A 107 15.13 -12.45 2.89
N ILE A 108 13.85 -12.79 2.94
CA ILE A 108 12.98 -12.44 4.07
C ILE A 108 13.48 -12.98 5.41
N GLU A 109 14.10 -14.17 5.40
CA GLU A 109 14.69 -14.78 6.58
C GLU A 109 15.88 -13.99 7.14
N ASN A 110 16.42 -13.03 6.38
CA ASN A 110 17.50 -12.15 6.79
C ASN A 110 16.99 -10.82 7.41
N VAL A 111 15.69 -10.70 7.65
CA VAL A 111 15.11 -9.60 8.41
C VAL A 111 14.96 -10.03 9.87
N HIS A 112 15.55 -9.26 10.78
CA HIS A 112 15.61 -9.64 12.19
C HIS A 112 15.20 -8.46 13.10
N ILE A 113 14.83 -8.79 14.32
CA ILE A 113 14.76 -7.80 15.43
C ILE A 113 16.13 -7.15 15.59
N PHE A 114 16.16 -5.85 15.88
CA PHE A 114 17.32 -4.95 15.91
C PHE A 114 17.81 -4.47 14.53
N ASP A 115 17.28 -4.97 13.42
CA ASP A 115 17.57 -4.34 12.13
C ASP A 115 17.05 -2.91 12.12
N LYS A 116 17.86 -1.98 11.61
CA LYS A 116 17.43 -0.59 11.45
C LYS A 116 16.25 -0.49 10.49
N SER A 117 15.25 0.27 10.90
CA SER A 117 14.06 0.59 10.11
C SER A 117 13.89 2.10 9.98
N TYR A 118 13.36 2.51 8.84
CA TYR A 118 13.11 3.92 8.52
C TYR A 118 11.65 4.05 8.11
N ALA A 119 10.86 4.78 8.90
CA ALA A 119 9.48 5.08 8.54
C ALA A 119 9.44 6.41 7.78
N VAL A 120 8.74 6.42 6.64
CA VAL A 120 8.57 7.61 5.79
C VAL A 120 7.09 7.80 5.51
N GLY A 121 6.56 8.98 5.81
CA GLY A 121 5.15 9.28 5.58
C GLY A 121 4.82 10.75 5.82
N ALA A 122 3.58 11.13 5.49
CA ALA A 122 3.06 12.49 5.58
C ALA A 122 2.52 12.80 7.00
N SER A 123 3.38 12.68 8.01
CA SER A 123 3.02 12.88 9.42
C SER A 123 2.26 14.19 9.63
N LEU A 124 1.05 14.10 10.20
CA LEU A 124 0.15 15.25 10.46
C LEU A 124 -0.11 16.14 9.23
N GLY A 125 -0.05 15.57 8.03
CA GLY A 125 -0.26 16.30 6.78
C GLY A 125 0.93 17.13 6.31
N HIS A 126 2.10 16.99 6.92
CA HIS A 126 3.35 17.56 6.41
C HIS A 126 3.82 16.85 5.13
N PRO A 127 4.67 17.48 4.32
CA PRO A 127 5.45 16.76 3.32
C PRO A 127 6.13 15.54 3.96
N PRO A 128 6.34 14.44 3.21
CA PRO A 128 6.89 13.22 3.78
C PRO A 128 8.15 13.45 4.62
N VAL A 129 8.10 12.99 5.85
CA VAL A 129 9.21 13.03 6.81
C VAL A 129 9.72 11.63 7.08
N ALA A 130 11.01 11.50 7.34
CA ALA A 130 11.64 10.24 7.68
C ALA A 130 12.01 10.18 9.15
N SER A 131 11.81 9.04 9.79
CA SER A 131 12.25 8.73 11.15
C SER A 131 13.03 7.42 11.17
N GLU A 132 14.03 7.30 12.07
CA GLU A 132 14.83 6.09 12.24
C GLU A 132 14.46 5.37 13.54
N GLY A 133 14.47 4.05 13.48
CA GLY A 133 14.31 3.14 14.60
C GLY A 133 14.84 1.77 14.26
N MET A 134 14.27 0.75 14.88
CA MET A 134 14.60 -0.65 14.61
C MET A 134 13.33 -1.51 14.55
N ILE A 135 13.41 -2.66 13.92
CA ILE A 135 12.41 -3.70 14.03
C ILE A 135 12.44 -4.25 15.45
N THR A 136 11.34 -4.18 16.16
CA THR A 136 11.27 -4.53 17.59
C THR A 136 10.51 -5.82 17.84
N TYR A 137 9.56 -6.17 16.96
CA TYR A 137 8.78 -7.38 17.07
C TYR A 137 8.23 -7.80 15.70
N MET A 138 8.14 -9.11 15.44
CA MET A 138 7.78 -9.63 14.11
C MET A 138 6.62 -10.62 14.13
N ASP A 139 6.16 -11.05 15.30
CA ASP A 139 5.14 -12.10 15.43
C ASP A 139 3.83 -11.59 16.04
N ASP A 140 3.54 -10.29 15.91
CA ASP A 140 2.28 -9.76 16.39
C ASP A 140 1.14 -10.11 15.41
N GLU A 141 -0.01 -10.49 15.96
CA GLU A 141 -1.18 -10.83 15.18
C GLU A 141 -2.33 -9.91 15.59
N ILE A 142 -2.81 -9.11 14.64
CA ILE A 142 -3.92 -8.20 14.82
C ILE A 142 -5.01 -8.58 13.83
N ASP A 143 -6.21 -8.90 14.32
CA ASP A 143 -7.34 -9.34 13.50
C ASP A 143 -7.00 -10.55 12.60
N SER A 144 -6.23 -11.52 13.14
CA SER A 144 -5.71 -12.69 12.42
C SER A 144 -4.71 -12.41 11.30
N TYR A 145 -4.12 -11.23 11.30
CA TYR A 145 -3.07 -10.85 10.34
C TYR A 145 -1.77 -10.50 11.02
N LYS A 146 -0.68 -11.04 10.47
CA LYS A 146 0.67 -10.77 10.95
C LYS A 146 1.06 -9.32 10.71
N TYR A 147 1.56 -8.67 11.76
CA TYR A 147 2.14 -7.33 11.72
C TYR A 147 3.55 -7.36 12.31
N TRP A 148 4.40 -6.50 11.78
CA TRP A 148 5.69 -6.22 12.39
C TRP A 148 5.64 -4.87 13.10
N MET A 149 6.45 -4.73 14.14
CA MET A 149 6.55 -3.50 14.92
C MET A 149 7.90 -2.82 14.70
N SER A 150 7.88 -1.51 14.59
CA SER A 150 9.06 -0.66 14.48
C SER A 150 9.05 0.40 15.57
N SER A 151 10.24 0.70 16.12
CA SER A 151 10.43 1.82 17.03
C SER A 151 10.71 3.15 16.31
N ALA A 152 10.79 3.17 14.98
CA ALA A 152 10.83 4.43 14.23
C ALA A 152 9.59 5.27 14.57
N PRO A 153 9.73 6.50 15.07
CA PRO A 153 8.60 7.32 15.44
C PRO A 153 7.57 7.42 14.30
N THR A 154 6.36 6.97 14.61
CA THR A 154 5.24 6.92 13.68
C THR A 154 4.03 7.56 14.32
N ILE A 155 3.29 8.40 13.57
CA ILE A 155 2.13 9.12 14.06
C ILE A 155 1.05 9.16 12.96
N PHE A 156 -0.12 9.72 13.26
CA PHE A 156 -1.18 9.96 12.28
C PHE A 156 -0.65 10.67 11.02
N GLY A 157 -1.02 10.15 9.85
CA GLY A 157 -0.50 10.60 8.55
C GLY A 157 0.65 9.77 8.00
N ASN A 158 1.29 8.90 8.81
CA ASN A 158 2.26 7.93 8.27
C ASN A 158 1.58 6.75 7.55
N SER A 159 0.30 6.51 7.79
CA SER A 159 -0.49 5.46 7.12
C SER A 159 -0.34 5.52 5.60
N GLY A 160 -0.11 4.37 4.97
CA GLY A 160 0.11 4.26 3.52
C GLY A 160 1.46 4.77 3.02
N GLY A 161 2.31 5.24 3.92
CA GLY A 161 3.69 5.59 3.65
C GLY A 161 4.57 4.36 3.40
N ALA A 162 5.79 4.37 3.90
CA ALA A 162 6.74 3.27 3.74
C ALA A 162 7.52 2.98 5.02
N VAL A 163 7.83 1.71 5.25
CA VAL A 163 8.92 1.31 6.13
C VAL A 163 10.02 0.74 5.25
N TYR A 164 11.23 1.26 5.44
CA TYR A 164 12.43 0.83 4.72
C TYR A 164 13.44 0.18 5.65
N ARG A 165 14.28 -0.66 5.07
CA ARG A 165 15.51 -1.19 5.64
C ARG A 165 16.68 -0.84 4.73
N TRP A 166 17.85 -0.55 5.29
CA TRP A 166 19.06 -0.40 4.50
C TRP A 166 19.66 -1.78 4.19
N SER A 167 19.82 -2.09 2.91
CA SER A 167 20.52 -3.30 2.47
C SER A 167 22.02 -2.98 2.30
N ILE A 168 22.86 -3.59 3.14
CA ILE A 168 24.32 -3.46 3.03
C ILE A 168 24.82 -4.10 1.73
N ALA A 169 24.28 -5.26 1.37
CA ALA A 169 24.68 -6.01 0.19
C ALA A 169 24.34 -5.29 -1.12
N ARG A 170 23.15 -4.67 -1.20
CA ARG A 170 22.65 -3.98 -2.40
C ARG A 170 22.87 -2.45 -2.35
N LYS A 171 23.37 -1.93 -1.20
CA LYS A 171 23.68 -0.50 -0.97
C LYS A 171 22.50 0.43 -1.32
N ARG A 172 21.30 0.05 -0.88
CA ARG A 172 20.08 0.82 -1.12
C ARG A 172 19.07 0.63 0.02
N TYR A 173 18.15 1.58 0.12
CA TYR A 173 16.95 1.40 0.94
C TYR A 173 15.97 0.49 0.23
N GLU A 174 15.41 -0.47 0.97
CA GLU A 174 14.45 -1.44 0.47
C GLU A 174 13.18 -1.38 1.28
N TYR A 175 12.07 -1.34 0.58
CA TYR A 175 10.74 -1.27 1.13
C TYR A 175 10.36 -2.60 1.77
N ILE A 176 10.09 -2.58 3.08
CA ILE A 176 9.75 -3.76 3.87
C ILE A 176 8.32 -3.77 4.41
N GLY A 177 7.53 -2.73 4.15
CA GLY A 177 6.11 -2.74 4.51
C GLY A 177 5.42 -1.39 4.58
N ILE A 178 4.13 -1.44 4.91
CA ILE A 178 3.21 -0.31 4.94
C ILE A 178 2.93 0.07 6.40
N PRO A 179 3.30 1.27 6.90
CA PRO A 179 2.83 1.75 8.19
C PRO A 179 1.30 1.77 8.22
N SER A 180 0.69 1.19 9.24
CA SER A 180 -0.75 1.04 9.29
C SER A 180 -1.35 1.47 10.63
N ARG A 181 -0.75 1.08 11.73
CA ARG A 181 -1.33 1.28 13.07
C ARG A 181 -0.26 1.79 14.04
N ILE A 182 -0.71 2.47 15.09
CA ILE A 182 0.11 2.87 16.24
C ILE A 182 -0.51 2.32 17.51
N SER A 183 0.33 2.03 18.49
CA SER A 183 -0.15 1.69 19.83
C SER A 183 -0.73 2.95 20.49
N ILE A 184 -1.83 2.77 21.18
CA ILE A 184 -2.46 3.82 21.99
C ILE A 184 -2.60 3.37 23.44
N GLN A 185 -2.33 4.24 24.38
CA GLN A 185 -2.56 4.01 25.80
C GLN A 185 -3.77 4.82 26.25
N PRO A 186 -4.87 4.16 26.69
CA PRO A 186 -5.99 4.89 27.27
C PRO A 186 -5.59 5.62 28.55
N MET A 187 -5.97 6.91 28.64
CA MET A 187 -5.72 7.75 29.82
C MET A 187 -7.02 8.45 30.25
N GLY A 188 -7.86 7.75 31.01
CA GLY A 188 -9.15 8.28 31.41
C GLY A 188 -10.06 8.56 30.21
N PHE A 189 -10.32 9.84 29.95
CA PHE A 189 -11.13 10.29 28.79
C PHE A 189 -10.31 10.62 27.54
N SER A 190 -9.01 10.43 27.57
CA SER A 190 -8.08 10.63 26.42
C SER A 190 -7.32 9.35 26.10
N ALA A 191 -6.56 9.38 25.02
CA ALA A 191 -5.64 8.31 24.65
C ALA A 191 -4.35 8.92 24.09
N ASP A 192 -3.21 8.45 24.58
CA ASP A 192 -1.90 8.87 24.10
C ASP A 192 -1.37 7.91 23.04
N ALA A 193 -0.88 8.47 21.95
CA ALA A 193 -0.21 7.70 20.91
C ALA A 193 1.22 7.37 21.33
N ILE A 194 1.55 6.08 21.33
CA ILE A 194 2.90 5.60 21.61
C ILE A 194 3.66 5.54 20.28
N THR A 195 4.28 6.64 19.91
CA THR A 195 4.85 6.84 18.57
C THR A 195 6.02 5.92 18.21
N HIS A 196 6.68 5.32 19.20
CA HIS A 196 7.77 4.35 19.03
C HIS A 196 7.31 2.88 19.08
N MET A 197 6.01 2.64 18.94
CA MET A 197 5.39 1.31 18.80
C MET A 197 4.44 1.34 17.60
N GLY A 198 5.01 1.58 16.43
CA GLY A 198 4.27 1.62 15.17
C GLY A 198 4.21 0.24 14.52
N TYR A 199 3.01 -0.20 14.15
CA TYR A 199 2.78 -1.44 13.41
C TYR A 199 2.78 -1.19 11.91
N PHE A 200 3.36 -2.11 11.18
CA PHE A 200 3.33 -2.07 9.73
C PHE A 200 3.00 -3.44 9.13
N ILE A 201 2.34 -3.41 7.99
CA ILE A 201 2.04 -4.60 7.18
C ILE A 201 3.35 -5.06 6.55
N PRO A 202 3.88 -6.25 6.88
CA PRO A 202 5.18 -6.69 6.37
C PRO A 202 5.13 -7.00 4.88
N ILE A 203 6.30 -6.92 4.26
CA ILE A 203 6.47 -7.10 2.81
C ILE A 203 5.94 -8.43 2.29
N GLU A 204 6.03 -9.52 3.05
CA GLU A 204 5.47 -10.83 2.72
C GLU A 204 3.96 -10.74 2.41
N ARG A 205 3.24 -10.00 3.25
CA ARG A 205 1.81 -9.77 3.04
C ARG A 205 1.55 -8.89 1.82
N VAL A 206 2.40 -7.89 1.58
CA VAL A 206 2.29 -7.02 0.40
C VAL A 206 2.41 -7.85 -0.88
N TYR A 207 3.39 -8.75 -0.96
CA TYR A 207 3.55 -9.65 -2.10
C TYR A 207 2.33 -10.54 -2.29
N LYS A 208 1.86 -11.18 -1.21
CA LYS A 208 0.67 -12.03 -1.25
C LYS A 208 -0.57 -11.26 -1.77
N LEU A 209 -0.78 -10.03 -1.29
CA LEU A 209 -1.89 -9.20 -1.72
C LEU A 209 -1.79 -8.81 -3.21
N LEU A 210 -0.58 -8.50 -3.70
CA LEU A 210 -0.33 -8.25 -5.12
C LEU A 210 -0.58 -9.51 -5.97
N GLU A 211 -0.16 -10.68 -5.50
CA GLU A 211 -0.37 -11.96 -6.18
C GLU A 211 -1.86 -12.32 -6.26
N GLU A 212 -2.57 -12.30 -5.15
CA GLU A 212 -4.01 -12.60 -5.08
C GLU A 212 -4.86 -11.71 -6.00
N ASN A 213 -4.38 -10.49 -6.27
CA ASN A 213 -5.03 -9.51 -7.13
C ASN A 213 -4.46 -9.44 -8.55
N ASN A 214 -3.55 -10.34 -8.91
CA ASN A 214 -2.89 -10.40 -10.23
C ASN A 214 -2.15 -9.10 -10.60
N TYR A 215 -1.26 -8.65 -9.70
CA TYR A 215 -0.37 -7.51 -9.88
C TYR A 215 1.11 -7.89 -9.72
N GLN A 216 1.47 -9.15 -9.98
CA GLN A 216 2.82 -9.69 -9.81
C GLN A 216 3.87 -8.96 -10.66
N PHE A 217 3.49 -8.38 -11.80
CA PHE A 217 4.39 -7.58 -12.64
C PHE A 217 5.03 -6.39 -11.91
N ILE A 218 4.46 -5.97 -10.76
CA ILE A 218 5.01 -4.87 -9.94
C ILE A 218 6.37 -5.27 -9.35
N TYR A 219 6.58 -6.54 -9.07
CA TYR A 219 7.79 -7.04 -8.40
C TYR A 219 8.53 -8.13 -9.17
N ASP A 220 7.92 -8.74 -10.17
CA ASP A 220 8.52 -9.79 -10.99
C ASP A 220 8.54 -9.37 -12.47
N GLU A 221 9.74 -9.01 -12.94
CA GLU A 221 9.96 -8.58 -14.34
C GLU A 221 9.66 -9.68 -15.37
N LYS A 222 9.57 -10.96 -14.95
CA LYS A 222 9.22 -12.08 -15.84
C LYS A 222 7.73 -12.15 -16.13
N ILE A 223 6.91 -11.50 -15.34
CA ILE A 223 5.45 -11.50 -15.47
C ILE A 223 5.02 -10.20 -16.16
N SER A 224 4.33 -10.33 -17.28
CA SER A 224 3.91 -9.16 -18.05
C SER A 224 2.63 -8.51 -17.49
N ILE A 225 2.53 -7.21 -17.66
CA ILE A 225 1.29 -6.43 -17.40
C ILE A 225 0.10 -7.03 -18.16
N ASP A 226 0.32 -7.46 -19.43
CA ASP A 226 -0.75 -8.00 -20.28
C ASP A 226 -1.29 -9.34 -19.75
N ASP A 227 -0.44 -10.21 -19.22
CA ASP A 227 -0.87 -11.49 -18.63
C ASP A 227 -1.65 -11.28 -17.33
N CYS A 228 -1.19 -10.37 -16.48
CA CYS A 228 -1.93 -9.97 -15.29
C CYS A 228 -3.29 -9.35 -15.64
N ASN A 229 -3.36 -8.51 -16.68
CA ASN A 229 -4.62 -7.93 -17.16
C ASN A 229 -5.60 -9.00 -17.65
N LYS A 230 -5.12 -10.01 -18.37
CA LYS A 230 -5.95 -11.15 -18.83
C LYS A 230 -6.49 -11.96 -17.65
N ALA A 231 -5.64 -12.20 -16.64
CA ALA A 231 -6.04 -12.94 -15.45
C ALA A 231 -7.14 -12.20 -14.66
N ARG A 232 -7.00 -10.86 -14.48
CA ARG A 232 -8.03 -10.04 -13.84
C ARG A 232 -9.36 -10.04 -14.59
N LYS A 233 -9.33 -9.94 -15.93
CA LYS A 233 -10.56 -10.00 -16.75
C LYS A 233 -11.28 -11.32 -16.59
N LYS A 234 -10.55 -12.46 -16.59
CA LYS A 234 -11.15 -13.78 -16.37
C LYS A 234 -11.84 -13.93 -15.01
N LYS A 235 -11.31 -13.28 -13.96
CA LYS A 235 -11.93 -13.27 -12.62
C LYS A 235 -13.24 -12.48 -12.59
N GLN A 236 -13.41 -11.49 -13.47
CA GLN A 236 -14.61 -10.63 -13.53
C GLN A 236 -15.71 -11.18 -14.42
N GLU A 237 -15.42 -12.16 -15.27
CA GLU A 237 -16.46 -12.84 -16.06
C GLU A 237 -17.33 -13.70 -15.13
N PRO A 238 -18.67 -13.56 -15.19
CA PRO A 238 -19.54 -14.43 -14.41
C PRO A 238 -19.28 -15.89 -14.81
N LYS A 239 -19.06 -16.75 -13.80
CA LYS A 239 -19.01 -18.19 -14.05
C LYS A 239 -20.31 -18.56 -14.76
N LYS A 240 -20.22 -19.05 -16.02
CA LYS A 240 -21.33 -19.73 -16.65
C LYS A 240 -21.63 -20.94 -15.79
N ASP A 241 -22.83 -20.97 -15.21
CA ASP A 241 -23.31 -22.14 -14.52
C ASP A 241 -23.22 -23.33 -15.50
N GLU A 242 -22.34 -24.27 -15.22
CA GLU A 242 -22.34 -25.60 -15.85
C GLU A 242 -23.44 -26.39 -15.10
N ASP A 243 -24.70 -26.05 -15.44
CA ASP A 243 -25.85 -26.91 -15.17
C ASP A 243 -26.26 -27.57 -16.50
N GLU A 244 -25.77 -28.79 -16.71
CA GLU A 244 -26.41 -29.85 -17.45
C GLU A 244 -26.27 -31.20 -16.71
#